data_25b799d6d028f07a5c5449608cfd30f1
#
_entry.id   25b799d6d028f07a5c5449608cfd30f1
#
_cell.length_a   1.000
_cell.length_b   1.000
_cell.length_c   1.000
_cell.angle_alpha   90.00
_cell.angle_beta   90.00
_cell.angle_gamma   90.00
#
_symmetry.space_group_name_H-M   'P 1'
#
loop_
_entity.id
_entity.type
_entity.pdbx_description
1 polymer ?
#
loop_
_entity_poly.entity_id
_entity_poly.type
_entity_poly.pdbx_seq_one_letter_code
_entity_poly.pdbx_strand_id
1 'polypeptide(L)'
;MISFEIPPFIQNQLQLIRMVAEQAMRPYSRDLDENEHARPQAFVQMTWPFTQEMVKRSLKPLMEQVEGKEGGNGSARPKREGPDYGMVNFIMMIEQLSWGDAGQYLCLPHPMLGGAAVDSAGTPAQRVRFLKKFTEGAPKWGAMAITEPGAGSDNSAMRTTAVLDPDTNEWIINGEKIFITNGALALKESDGLCVVWATVDTKAGRAGIKSFVVEANTPGVSIAKQEHKLGIRASDTVALHFDNVRVPFDNVLGDPEVQQVESRKGFLGAMKTFDASRPAVAASAIGIARAALEFTKEKLAEEGIVIDYTKALHELTAVERDVIEMEARYKGAWLLTLRATAQMAHGESNRLEASMCKYRAGDAVTWITQKSVELLGPRGYSREWLAEKWMRDAKINDIYEGTKQINQLIVARSLLGYSRRELK
;
A
#
# COMPACT_ATOMS: atom_id res chain seq x y z
N MET A 1 -30.83 4.64 10.82
CA MET A 1 -30.12 5.96 10.79
C MET A 1 -28.66 5.64 10.54
N ILE A 2 -28.03 6.27 9.58
CA ILE A 2 -26.59 6.10 9.31
C ILE A 2 -25.86 7.04 10.28
N SER A 3 -25.02 6.51 11.15
CA SER A 3 -24.13 7.29 12.01
C SER A 3 -22.76 7.39 11.34
N PHE A 4 -22.23 8.60 11.28
CA PHE A 4 -20.85 8.88 10.84
C PHE A 4 -19.89 9.13 12.01
N GLU A 5 -20.36 8.90 13.24
CA GLU A 5 -19.54 9.09 14.43
C GLU A 5 -18.47 8.01 14.54
N ILE A 6 -17.24 8.46 14.70
CA ILE A 6 -16.11 7.57 14.95
C ILE A 6 -16.13 7.18 16.43
N PRO A 7 -16.10 5.88 16.78
CA PRO A 7 -16.08 5.44 18.17
C PRO A 7 -14.93 6.09 18.97
N PRO A 8 -15.16 6.47 20.25
CA PRO A 8 -14.15 7.20 21.04
C PRO A 8 -12.80 6.48 21.14
N PHE A 9 -12.79 5.15 21.21
CA PHE A 9 -11.53 4.40 21.27
C PHE A 9 -10.70 4.53 19.97
N ILE A 10 -11.36 4.63 18.80
CA ILE A 10 -10.68 4.90 17.52
C ILE A 10 -10.18 6.35 17.51
N GLN A 11 -10.99 7.30 17.96
CA GLN A 11 -10.58 8.71 18.05
C GLN A 11 -9.29 8.87 18.87
N ASN A 12 -9.22 8.22 20.05
CA ASN A 12 -8.03 8.27 20.90
C ASN A 12 -6.79 7.67 20.22
N GLN A 13 -6.94 6.57 19.49
CA GLN A 13 -5.83 5.99 18.71
C GLN A 13 -5.39 6.93 17.60
N LEU A 14 -6.33 7.52 16.88
CA LEU A 14 -6.02 8.46 15.80
C LEU A 14 -5.34 9.73 16.31
N GLN A 15 -5.66 10.21 17.50
CA GLN A 15 -4.94 11.32 18.14
C GLN A 15 -3.45 11.00 18.36
N LEU A 16 -3.12 9.80 18.84
CA LEU A 16 -1.73 9.38 19.00
C LEU A 16 -0.99 9.33 17.65
N ILE A 17 -1.64 8.76 16.63
CA ILE A 17 -1.06 8.73 15.27
C ILE A 17 -0.92 10.14 14.70
N ARG A 18 -1.88 11.03 14.96
CA ARG A 18 -1.80 12.43 14.58
C ARG A 18 -0.58 13.13 15.20
N MET A 19 -0.30 12.88 16.48
CA MET A 19 0.90 13.41 17.15
C MET A 19 2.19 12.91 16.47
N VAL A 20 2.26 11.64 16.09
CA VAL A 20 3.40 11.12 15.30
C VAL A 20 3.53 11.85 13.97
N ALA A 21 2.43 12.05 13.25
CA ALA A 21 2.42 12.75 11.97
C ALA A 21 2.89 14.22 12.11
N GLU A 22 2.45 14.90 13.17
CA GLU A 22 2.79 16.32 13.43
C GLU A 22 4.22 16.52 13.95
N GLN A 23 4.71 15.62 14.82
CA GLN A 23 5.97 15.81 15.51
C GLN A 23 7.16 15.08 14.89
N ALA A 24 6.93 13.90 14.30
CA ALA A 24 7.99 13.05 13.77
C ALA A 24 8.00 12.94 12.23
N MET A 25 7.00 13.47 11.54
CA MET A 25 6.94 13.39 10.08
C MET A 25 6.91 14.76 9.40
N ARG A 26 5.91 15.58 9.69
CA ARG A 26 5.70 16.87 9.02
C ARG A 26 6.90 17.82 9.12
N PRO A 27 7.59 17.98 10.26
CA PRO A 27 8.76 18.86 10.37
C PRO A 27 9.95 18.43 9.50
N TYR A 28 10.07 17.14 9.21
CA TYR A 28 11.16 16.58 8.39
C TYR A 28 10.79 16.40 6.92
N SER A 29 9.58 16.77 6.54
CA SER A 29 9.01 16.48 5.21
C SER A 29 9.82 17.12 4.08
N ARG A 30 10.24 18.38 4.25
CA ARG A 30 11.06 19.11 3.29
C ARG A 30 12.47 18.53 3.20
N ASP A 31 13.13 18.34 4.34
CA ASP A 31 14.49 17.82 4.39
C ASP A 31 14.62 16.45 3.70
N LEU A 32 13.69 15.53 4.00
CA LEU A 32 13.67 14.20 3.39
C LEU A 32 13.24 14.19 1.90
N ASP A 33 12.53 15.22 1.43
CA ASP A 33 12.24 15.41 0.01
C ASP A 33 13.48 15.92 -0.74
N GLU A 34 14.28 16.79 -0.14
CA GLU A 34 15.49 17.33 -0.74
C GLU A 34 16.66 16.34 -0.67
N ASN A 35 16.78 15.62 0.43
CA ASN A 35 17.78 14.59 0.66
C ASN A 35 17.21 13.20 0.32
N GLU A 36 16.93 12.98 -0.97
CA GLU A 36 16.37 11.70 -1.45
C GLU A 36 17.24 10.53 -0.98
N HIS A 37 16.59 9.44 -0.57
CA HIS A 37 17.17 8.24 0.04
C HIS A 37 17.62 8.38 1.51
N ALA A 38 17.51 9.55 2.13
CA ALA A 38 17.67 9.67 3.58
C ALA A 38 16.53 8.92 4.30
N ARG A 39 16.86 8.29 5.43
CA ARG A 39 15.90 7.48 6.20
C ARG A 39 15.23 8.31 7.29
N PRO A 40 13.90 8.23 7.47
CA PRO A 40 13.17 8.94 8.51
C PRO A 40 13.35 8.28 9.89
N GLN A 41 14.55 8.39 10.47
CA GLN A 41 14.95 7.65 11.67
C GLN A 41 14.02 7.87 12.87
N ALA A 42 13.62 9.12 13.14
CA ALA A 42 12.71 9.43 14.24
C ALA A 42 11.36 8.71 14.08
N PHE A 43 10.79 8.75 12.89
CA PHE A 43 9.56 8.05 12.57
C PHE A 43 9.68 6.53 12.72
N VAL A 44 10.76 5.94 12.20
CA VAL A 44 11.02 4.50 12.30
C VAL A 44 11.12 4.06 13.76
N GLN A 45 11.88 4.77 14.58
CA GLN A 45 12.07 4.44 16.00
C GLN A 45 10.78 4.58 16.81
N MET A 46 9.98 5.61 16.55
CA MET A 46 8.71 5.82 17.25
C MET A 46 7.66 4.77 16.88
N THR A 47 7.65 4.29 15.65
CA THR A 47 6.60 3.40 15.16
C THR A 47 6.92 1.92 15.32
N TRP A 48 8.20 1.53 15.40
CA TRP A 48 8.59 0.12 15.47
C TRP A 48 7.96 -0.66 16.65
N PRO A 49 7.99 -0.19 17.90
CA PRO A 49 7.35 -0.92 19.00
C PRO A 49 5.85 -1.16 18.80
N PHE A 50 5.17 -0.20 18.18
CA PHE A 50 3.75 -0.29 17.87
C PHE A 50 3.49 -1.34 16.77
N THR A 51 4.27 -1.32 15.70
CA THR A 51 4.13 -2.29 14.59
C THR A 51 4.50 -3.70 15.01
N GLN A 52 5.50 -3.88 15.86
CA GLN A 52 5.80 -5.18 16.49
C GLN A 52 4.59 -5.77 17.20
N GLU A 53 3.94 -4.98 18.06
CA GLU A 53 2.78 -5.43 18.82
C GLU A 53 1.58 -5.74 17.92
N MET A 54 1.38 -4.97 16.85
CA MET A 54 0.35 -5.27 15.83
C MET A 54 0.59 -6.63 15.18
N VAL A 55 1.81 -6.92 14.76
CA VAL A 55 2.17 -8.21 14.14
C VAL A 55 2.03 -9.36 15.13
N LYS A 56 2.48 -9.20 16.39
CA LYS A 56 2.27 -10.21 17.46
C LYS A 56 0.79 -10.57 17.62
N ARG A 57 -0.07 -9.57 17.73
CA ARG A 57 -1.52 -9.78 17.88
C ARG A 57 -2.14 -10.48 16.68
N SER A 58 -1.70 -10.14 15.46
CA SER A 58 -2.22 -10.77 14.25
C SER A 58 -1.78 -12.23 14.10
N LEU A 59 -0.57 -12.57 14.55
CA LEU A 59 -0.01 -13.93 14.45
C LEU A 59 -0.47 -14.87 15.57
N LYS A 60 -0.86 -14.35 16.73
CA LYS A 60 -1.21 -15.18 17.90
C LYS A 60 -2.22 -16.30 17.58
N PRO A 61 -3.36 -16.05 16.91
CA PRO A 61 -4.31 -17.13 16.60
C PRO A 61 -3.74 -18.18 15.64
N LEU A 62 -2.87 -17.77 14.70
CA LEU A 62 -2.21 -18.67 13.77
C LEU A 62 -1.16 -19.54 14.45
N MET A 63 -0.41 -18.99 15.40
CA MET A 63 0.57 -19.74 16.19
C MET A 63 -0.12 -20.81 17.03
N GLU A 64 -1.23 -20.47 17.68
CA GLU A 64 -2.04 -21.42 18.45
C GLU A 64 -2.57 -22.55 17.56
N GLN A 65 -3.01 -22.24 16.34
CA GLN A 65 -3.47 -23.23 15.36
C GLN A 65 -2.33 -24.17 14.91
N VAL A 66 -1.14 -23.62 14.61
CA VAL A 66 0.02 -24.40 14.12
C VAL A 66 0.61 -25.28 15.23
N GLU A 67 0.59 -24.82 16.50
CA GLU A 67 1.10 -25.56 17.66
C GLU A 67 0.13 -26.67 18.14
N GLY A 68 -1.01 -26.86 17.51
CA GLY A 68 -1.98 -27.91 17.86
C GLY A 68 -2.60 -27.75 19.25
N LYS A 69 -2.57 -26.55 19.84
CA LYS A 69 -3.28 -26.25 21.07
C LYS A 69 -4.78 -26.26 20.77
N GLU A 70 -5.46 -27.35 21.17
CA GLU A 70 -6.90 -27.54 21.01
C GLU A 70 -7.66 -26.37 21.64
N GLY A 71 -8.43 -25.70 20.83
CA GLY A 71 -9.31 -24.58 21.18
C GLY A 71 -9.73 -23.72 19.99
N GLY A 72 -9.00 -23.79 18.90
CA GLY A 72 -9.29 -23.11 17.66
C GLY A 72 -9.94 -24.03 16.64
N ASN A 73 -11.25 -24.16 16.65
CA ASN A 73 -12.00 -24.71 15.52
C ASN A 73 -11.55 -23.95 14.25
N GLY A 74 -10.96 -24.64 13.27
CA GLY A 74 -10.34 -24.12 12.05
C GLY A 74 -11.30 -23.41 11.09
N SER A 75 -12.26 -22.70 11.60
CA SER A 75 -13.20 -21.89 10.84
C SER A 75 -13.46 -20.59 11.57
N ALA A 76 -13.16 -19.50 10.91
CA ALA A 76 -13.56 -18.15 11.21
C ALA A 76 -13.08 -17.62 12.60
N ARG A 77 -12.43 -16.45 12.58
CA ARG A 77 -12.33 -15.58 13.76
C ARG A 77 -13.63 -15.71 14.55
N PRO A 78 -13.59 -15.88 15.91
CA PRO A 78 -14.83 -15.89 16.67
C PRO A 78 -15.65 -14.68 16.22
N LYS A 79 -16.90 -14.91 15.81
CA LYS A 79 -17.80 -13.82 15.43
C LYS A 79 -17.86 -12.90 16.63
N ARG A 80 -17.10 -11.80 16.57
CA ARG A 80 -17.27 -10.72 17.54
C ARG A 80 -18.71 -10.24 17.40
N GLU A 81 -19.43 -10.21 18.50
CA GLU A 81 -20.70 -9.51 18.55
C GLU A 81 -20.40 -8.03 18.35
N GLY A 82 -20.71 -7.52 17.15
CA GLY A 82 -20.48 -6.13 16.77
C GLY A 82 -19.50 -5.95 15.58
N PRO A 83 -19.39 -4.73 15.05
CA PRO A 83 -18.56 -4.43 13.90
C PRO A 83 -17.07 -4.61 14.19
N ASP A 84 -16.33 -5.27 13.28
CA ASP A 84 -14.86 -5.30 13.34
C ASP A 84 -14.27 -3.99 12.79
N TYR A 85 -13.91 -3.09 13.69
CA TYR A 85 -13.30 -1.82 13.34
C TYR A 85 -11.79 -1.91 13.04
N GLY A 86 -11.15 -3.06 13.17
CA GLY A 86 -9.69 -3.20 13.05
C GLY A 86 -9.18 -2.71 11.71
N MET A 87 -9.81 -3.12 10.62
CA MET A 87 -9.41 -2.71 9.27
C MET A 87 -9.74 -1.23 9.00
N VAL A 88 -10.89 -0.75 9.45
CA VAL A 88 -11.27 0.67 9.32
C VAL A 88 -10.28 1.56 10.07
N ASN A 89 -9.92 1.18 11.31
CA ASN A 89 -8.92 1.89 12.09
C ASN A 89 -7.55 1.91 11.39
N PHE A 90 -7.12 0.78 10.81
CA PHE A 90 -5.87 0.70 10.04
C PHE A 90 -5.86 1.67 8.85
N ILE A 91 -6.94 1.74 8.08
CA ILE A 91 -7.08 2.66 6.95
C ILE A 91 -7.07 4.13 7.41
N MET A 92 -7.73 4.44 8.52
CA MET A 92 -7.71 5.78 9.13
C MET A 92 -6.30 6.17 9.62
N MET A 93 -5.54 5.22 10.18
CA MET A 93 -4.13 5.45 10.57
C MET A 93 -3.27 5.80 9.35
N ILE A 94 -3.42 5.07 8.24
CA ILE A 94 -2.68 5.35 6.99
C ILE A 94 -2.98 6.77 6.50
N GLU A 95 -4.24 7.19 6.55
CA GLU A 95 -4.65 8.54 6.16
C GLU A 95 -3.96 9.60 7.04
N GLN A 96 -3.92 9.40 8.37
CA GLN A 96 -3.23 10.31 9.29
C GLN A 96 -1.71 10.38 9.04
N LEU A 97 -1.04 9.24 8.87
CA LEU A 97 0.38 9.19 8.59
C LEU A 97 0.72 9.86 7.25
N SER A 98 -0.09 9.61 6.22
CA SER A 98 0.10 10.21 4.89
C SER A 98 -0.23 11.70 4.86
N TRP A 99 -1.10 12.19 5.75
CA TRP A 99 -1.25 13.62 6.03
C TRP A 99 0.05 14.21 6.60
N GLY A 100 0.77 13.49 7.43
CA GLY A 100 2.11 13.85 7.90
C GLY A 100 3.10 13.92 6.74
N ASP A 101 3.35 12.80 6.09
CA ASP A 101 4.17 12.67 4.88
C ASP A 101 4.01 11.28 4.26
N ALA A 102 3.51 11.20 3.04
CA ALA A 102 3.27 9.93 2.37
C ALA A 102 4.56 9.16 2.04
N GLY A 103 5.67 9.84 1.76
CA GLY A 103 6.97 9.21 1.52
C GLY A 103 7.51 8.54 2.77
N GLN A 104 7.43 9.22 3.92
CA GLN A 104 7.85 8.67 5.22
C GLN A 104 6.92 7.52 5.66
N TYR A 105 5.60 7.65 5.44
CA TYR A 105 4.65 6.56 5.73
C TYR A 105 5.09 5.25 5.06
N LEU A 106 5.55 5.31 3.81
CA LEU A 106 6.02 4.12 3.09
C LEU A 106 7.30 3.50 3.70
N CYS A 107 8.02 4.22 4.54
CA CYS A 107 9.15 3.70 5.32
C CYS A 107 8.73 3.09 6.68
N LEU A 108 7.44 2.93 6.95
CA LEU A 108 6.97 2.28 8.18
C LEU A 108 7.61 0.91 8.33
N PRO A 109 8.33 0.62 9.44
CA PRO A 109 8.93 -0.70 9.68
C PRO A 109 7.80 -1.71 9.96
N HIS A 110 7.46 -2.50 8.96
CA HIS A 110 6.32 -3.43 8.95
C HIS A 110 6.50 -4.45 7.82
N PRO A 111 5.89 -5.65 7.88
CA PRO A 111 5.86 -6.58 6.75
C PRO A 111 5.28 -6.00 5.45
N MET A 112 4.46 -4.95 5.51
CA MET A 112 3.89 -4.20 4.38
C MET A 112 3.34 -5.12 3.25
N LEU A 113 3.68 -4.82 1.99
CA LEU A 113 3.24 -5.61 0.83
C LEU A 113 3.82 -7.02 0.82
N GLY A 114 5.05 -7.21 1.32
CA GLY A 114 5.63 -8.55 1.49
C GLY A 114 4.78 -9.40 2.44
N GLY A 115 4.39 -8.83 3.58
CA GLY A 115 3.48 -9.49 4.52
C GLY A 115 2.11 -9.76 3.93
N ALA A 116 1.53 -8.81 3.21
CA ALA A 116 0.25 -9.00 2.53
C ALA A 116 0.30 -10.13 1.49
N ALA A 117 1.44 -10.28 0.79
CA ALA A 117 1.65 -11.39 -0.15
C ALA A 117 1.78 -12.74 0.58
N VAL A 118 2.51 -12.77 1.71
CA VAL A 118 2.61 -13.97 2.57
C VAL A 118 1.22 -14.34 3.12
N ASP A 119 0.43 -13.38 3.58
CA ASP A 119 -0.91 -13.62 4.11
C ASP A 119 -1.90 -14.12 3.05
N SER A 120 -1.79 -13.65 1.82
CA SER A 120 -2.72 -14.00 0.75
C SER A 120 -2.40 -15.32 0.05
N ALA A 121 -1.13 -15.73 0.00
CA ALA A 121 -0.68 -16.89 -0.75
C ALA A 121 -0.12 -18.02 0.13
N GLY A 122 0.39 -17.71 1.33
CA GLY A 122 1.05 -18.66 2.21
C GLY A 122 0.10 -19.52 3.03
N THR A 123 0.55 -20.72 3.39
CA THR A 123 -0.10 -21.59 4.36
C THR A 123 -0.02 -20.98 5.78
N PRO A 124 -0.84 -21.40 6.75
CA PRO A 124 -0.72 -20.95 8.14
C PRO A 124 0.70 -21.10 8.71
N ALA A 125 1.36 -22.21 8.45
CA ALA A 125 2.74 -22.47 8.89
C ALA A 125 3.75 -21.50 8.24
N GLN A 126 3.63 -21.24 6.93
CA GLN A 126 4.46 -20.26 6.23
C GLN A 126 4.23 -18.83 6.75
N ARG A 127 2.98 -18.44 7.00
CA ARG A 127 2.65 -17.15 7.58
C ARG A 127 3.32 -16.95 8.95
N VAL A 128 3.24 -17.93 9.84
CA VAL A 128 3.94 -17.89 11.14
C VAL A 128 5.45 -17.83 10.91
N ARG A 129 6.02 -18.71 10.08
CA ARG A 129 7.47 -18.80 9.82
C ARG A 129 8.05 -17.47 9.37
N PHE A 130 7.44 -16.82 8.35
CA PHE A 130 8.03 -15.64 7.73
C PHE A 130 7.68 -14.34 8.45
N LEU A 131 6.52 -14.26 9.12
CA LEU A 131 6.10 -13.03 9.77
C LEU A 131 6.54 -12.92 11.24
N LYS A 132 6.89 -14.04 11.90
CA LYS A 132 7.36 -14.04 13.29
C LYS A 132 8.58 -13.13 13.50
N LYS A 133 9.49 -13.04 12.54
CA LYS A 133 10.68 -12.17 12.62
C LYS A 133 10.36 -10.68 12.82
N PHE A 134 9.16 -10.22 12.43
CA PHE A 134 8.71 -8.84 12.63
C PHE A 134 8.14 -8.58 14.03
N THR A 135 8.17 -9.54 14.91
CA THR A 135 7.67 -9.39 16.29
C THR A 135 8.76 -9.05 17.31
N GLU A 136 10.03 -8.99 16.89
CA GLU A 136 11.18 -8.81 17.80
C GLU A 136 12.39 -8.18 17.12
N GLY A 137 13.36 -7.75 17.93
CA GLY A 137 14.63 -7.21 17.47
C GLY A 137 14.55 -5.80 16.89
N ALA A 138 15.53 -5.47 16.05
CA ALA A 138 15.62 -4.18 15.36
C ALA A 138 14.51 -4.01 14.30
N PRO A 139 14.24 -2.78 13.84
CA PRO A 139 13.27 -2.51 12.77
C PRO A 139 13.50 -3.36 11.52
N LYS A 140 12.43 -3.92 10.96
CA LYS A 140 12.46 -4.78 9.77
C LYS A 140 11.36 -4.39 8.79
N TRP A 141 11.63 -4.64 7.50
CA TRP A 141 10.71 -4.33 6.41
C TRP A 141 10.42 -5.55 5.56
N GLY A 142 9.21 -5.61 5.01
CA GLY A 142 8.81 -6.57 4.00
C GLY A 142 8.55 -5.88 2.67
N ALA A 143 9.11 -6.40 1.59
CA ALA A 143 8.95 -5.89 0.24
C ALA A 143 8.19 -6.89 -0.65
N MET A 144 7.65 -6.41 -1.77
CA MET A 144 7.02 -7.24 -2.80
C MET A 144 7.57 -6.84 -4.18
N ALA A 145 8.07 -7.82 -4.93
CA ALA A 145 8.69 -7.62 -6.23
C ALA A 145 7.92 -8.37 -7.32
N ILE A 146 7.08 -7.63 -8.07
CA ILE A 146 6.27 -8.18 -9.16
C ILE A 146 6.59 -7.53 -10.50
N THR A 147 6.76 -6.20 -10.55
CA THR A 147 6.93 -5.39 -11.76
C THR A 147 8.30 -5.60 -12.39
N GLU A 148 8.33 -5.76 -13.72
CA GLU A 148 9.55 -5.86 -14.52
C GLU A 148 9.61 -4.73 -15.56
N PRO A 149 10.78 -4.40 -16.15
CA PRO A 149 10.93 -3.37 -17.17
C PRO A 149 9.93 -3.51 -18.34
N GLY A 150 9.60 -4.72 -18.75
CA GLY A 150 8.64 -5.04 -19.82
C GLY A 150 7.26 -5.51 -19.36
N ALA A 151 6.99 -5.62 -18.06
CA ALA A 151 5.79 -6.25 -17.52
C ALA A 151 5.26 -5.52 -16.27
N GLY A 152 4.62 -4.37 -16.47
CA GLY A 152 3.94 -3.60 -15.42
C GLY A 152 2.45 -3.98 -15.32
N SER A 153 1.60 -3.29 -16.09
CA SER A 153 0.14 -3.57 -16.11
C SER A 153 -0.19 -4.94 -16.69
N ASP A 154 0.58 -5.44 -17.65
CA ASP A 154 0.52 -6.83 -18.10
C ASP A 154 1.61 -7.67 -17.45
N ASN A 155 1.40 -8.01 -16.19
CA ASN A 155 2.29 -8.89 -15.45
C ASN A 155 2.25 -10.37 -15.88
N SER A 156 1.38 -10.75 -16.83
CA SER A 156 1.44 -12.07 -17.49
C SER A 156 2.63 -12.22 -18.43
N ALA A 157 3.24 -11.10 -18.86
CA ALA A 157 4.45 -11.06 -19.67
C ALA A 157 5.76 -11.14 -18.85
N MET A 158 5.67 -11.56 -17.59
CA MET A 158 6.79 -11.72 -16.66
C MET A 158 7.87 -12.65 -17.22
N ARG A 159 9.13 -12.25 -17.07
CA ARG A 159 10.30 -12.98 -17.55
C ARG A 159 11.18 -13.56 -16.45
N THR A 160 11.07 -13.07 -15.21
CA THR A 160 11.75 -13.65 -14.06
C THR A 160 11.31 -15.10 -13.91
N THR A 161 12.28 -16.01 -13.85
CA THR A 161 12.05 -17.46 -13.75
C THR A 161 12.43 -17.98 -12.38
N ALA A 162 11.79 -19.07 -11.96
CA ALA A 162 12.20 -19.89 -10.83
C ALA A 162 12.21 -21.35 -11.27
N VAL A 163 13.39 -21.99 -11.23
CA VAL A 163 13.59 -23.39 -11.64
C VAL A 163 13.96 -24.22 -10.43
N LEU A 164 13.25 -25.32 -10.20
CA LEU A 164 13.58 -26.23 -9.12
C LEU A 164 14.83 -27.05 -9.48
N ASP A 165 15.83 -27.01 -8.61
CA ASP A 165 17.00 -27.87 -8.63
C ASP A 165 16.68 -29.13 -7.80
N PRO A 166 16.48 -30.30 -8.43
CA PRO A 166 16.09 -31.51 -7.71
C PRO A 166 17.19 -32.06 -6.82
N ASP A 167 18.46 -31.76 -7.13
CA ASP A 167 19.61 -32.30 -6.38
C ASP A 167 19.76 -31.63 -5.02
N THR A 168 19.45 -30.32 -4.95
CA THR A 168 19.55 -29.51 -3.72
C THR A 168 18.19 -29.23 -3.07
N ASN A 169 17.10 -29.53 -3.76
CA ASN A 169 15.74 -29.19 -3.36
C ASN A 169 15.56 -27.68 -3.08
N GLU A 170 16.13 -26.86 -3.98
CA GLU A 170 16.07 -25.40 -3.92
C GLU A 170 15.51 -24.83 -5.23
N TRP A 171 14.82 -23.71 -5.12
CA TRP A 171 14.45 -22.91 -6.28
C TRP A 171 15.58 -21.95 -6.65
N ILE A 172 15.93 -21.91 -7.94
CA ILE A 172 16.90 -20.98 -8.52
C ILE A 172 16.13 -19.87 -9.24
N ILE A 173 16.22 -18.65 -8.71
CA ILE A 173 15.51 -17.47 -9.23
C ILE A 173 16.49 -16.64 -10.06
N ASN A 174 16.07 -16.31 -11.30
CA ASN A 174 16.82 -15.44 -12.22
C ASN A 174 15.90 -14.38 -12.83
N GLY A 175 16.36 -13.12 -12.87
CA GLY A 175 15.60 -12.04 -13.49
C GLY A 175 15.83 -10.68 -12.86
N GLU A 176 14.94 -9.73 -13.21
CA GLU A 176 15.02 -8.35 -12.77
C GLU A 176 13.64 -7.83 -12.36
N LYS A 177 13.59 -7.07 -11.29
CA LYS A 177 12.38 -6.41 -10.80
C LYS A 177 12.64 -4.93 -10.57
N ILE A 178 11.65 -4.08 -10.88
CA ILE A 178 11.77 -2.63 -10.77
C ILE A 178 10.67 -2.04 -9.89
N PHE A 179 10.94 -0.85 -9.36
CA PHE A 179 10.02 -0.09 -8.49
C PHE A 179 9.59 -0.83 -7.23
N ILE A 180 10.54 -1.51 -6.58
CA ILE A 180 10.31 -2.26 -5.35
C ILE A 180 10.41 -1.31 -4.16
N THR A 181 9.27 -0.99 -3.54
CA THR A 181 9.21 -0.22 -2.30
C THR A 181 9.80 -1.04 -1.16
N ASN A 182 10.65 -0.41 -0.35
CA ASN A 182 11.38 -1.02 0.76
C ASN A 182 12.32 -2.16 0.36
N GLY A 183 12.74 -2.25 -0.90
CA GLY A 183 13.60 -3.33 -1.36
C GLY A 183 14.99 -3.30 -0.74
N ALA A 184 15.62 -2.12 -0.63
CA ALA A 184 16.91 -1.98 0.06
C ALA A 184 16.75 -2.14 1.58
N LEU A 185 15.75 -1.50 2.17
CA LEU A 185 15.43 -1.62 3.60
C LEU A 185 15.21 -3.08 4.02
N ALA A 186 14.45 -3.85 3.22
CA ALA A 186 14.13 -5.24 3.53
C ALA A 186 15.33 -6.19 3.36
N LEU A 187 16.08 -6.05 2.25
CA LEU A 187 17.05 -7.07 1.84
C LEU A 187 18.50 -6.75 2.17
N LYS A 188 18.85 -5.48 2.44
CA LYS A 188 20.22 -5.03 2.67
C LYS A 188 20.43 -4.26 3.97
N GLU A 189 19.42 -3.52 4.43
CA GLU A 189 19.55 -2.65 5.59
C GLU A 189 18.91 -3.25 6.86
N SER A 190 18.14 -4.34 6.74
CA SER A 190 17.56 -5.06 7.88
C SER A 190 17.53 -6.57 7.65
N ASP A 191 17.12 -7.32 8.67
CA ASP A 191 16.78 -8.75 8.53
C ASP A 191 15.30 -8.90 8.10
N GLY A 192 14.96 -8.34 6.93
CA GLY A 192 13.63 -8.39 6.37
C GLY A 192 13.44 -9.52 5.36
N LEU A 193 12.43 -9.34 4.50
CA LEU A 193 12.15 -10.27 3.39
C LEU A 193 11.54 -9.54 2.19
N CYS A 194 11.69 -10.17 1.01
CA CYS A 194 10.98 -9.74 -0.21
C CYS A 194 10.22 -10.93 -0.80
N VAL A 195 8.93 -10.73 -1.09
CA VAL A 195 8.16 -11.72 -1.86
C VAL A 195 8.32 -11.42 -3.35
N VAL A 196 8.98 -12.34 -4.06
CA VAL A 196 9.31 -12.23 -5.48
C VAL A 196 8.35 -13.09 -6.30
N TRP A 197 7.71 -12.48 -7.30
CA TRP A 197 6.88 -13.20 -8.25
C TRP A 197 7.72 -13.64 -9.46
N ALA A 198 7.73 -14.94 -9.74
CA ALA A 198 8.48 -15.54 -10.84
C ALA A 198 7.65 -16.62 -11.54
N THR A 199 7.96 -16.93 -12.78
CA THR A 199 7.33 -18.03 -13.49
C THR A 199 8.15 -19.32 -13.35
N VAL A 200 7.46 -20.41 -13.02
CA VAL A 200 8.04 -21.77 -13.01
C VAL A 200 7.80 -22.48 -14.34
N ASP A 201 6.92 -21.96 -15.17
CA ASP A 201 6.64 -22.44 -16.53
C ASP A 201 6.16 -21.27 -17.41
N THR A 202 7.02 -20.85 -18.32
CA THR A 202 6.74 -19.74 -19.25
C THR A 202 5.61 -20.05 -20.24
N LYS A 203 5.32 -21.33 -20.51
CA LYS A 203 4.25 -21.76 -21.42
C LYS A 203 2.89 -21.78 -20.73
N ALA A 204 2.86 -21.90 -19.42
CA ALA A 204 1.62 -21.91 -18.64
C ALA A 204 1.02 -20.50 -18.40
N GLY A 205 1.66 -19.43 -18.88
CA GLY A 205 1.21 -18.06 -18.69
C GLY A 205 1.00 -17.74 -17.19
N ARG A 206 -0.17 -17.21 -16.83
CA ARG A 206 -0.47 -16.85 -15.43
C ARG A 206 -0.53 -18.03 -14.47
N ALA A 207 -0.80 -19.24 -14.93
CA ALA A 207 -0.81 -20.44 -14.09
C ALA A 207 0.60 -20.83 -13.63
N GLY A 208 1.62 -20.50 -14.44
CA GLY A 208 3.03 -20.72 -14.09
C GLY A 208 3.60 -19.71 -13.11
N ILE A 209 2.90 -18.62 -12.80
CA ILE A 209 3.42 -17.57 -11.88
C ILE A 209 3.20 -17.99 -10.44
N LYS A 210 4.28 -18.00 -9.67
CA LYS A 210 4.32 -18.31 -8.24
C LYS A 210 5.01 -17.19 -7.47
N SER A 211 4.85 -17.18 -6.15
CA SER A 211 5.50 -16.22 -5.26
C SER A 211 6.48 -16.92 -4.34
N PHE A 212 7.66 -16.34 -4.19
CA PHE A 212 8.80 -16.90 -3.45
C PHE A 212 9.24 -15.90 -2.39
N VAL A 213 9.51 -16.40 -1.18
CA VAL A 213 10.10 -15.58 -0.12
C VAL A 213 11.60 -15.60 -0.27
N VAL A 214 12.18 -14.44 -0.53
CA VAL A 214 13.64 -14.20 -0.51
C VAL A 214 13.95 -13.42 0.75
N GLU A 215 14.76 -13.98 1.62
CA GLU A 215 15.16 -13.36 2.89
C GLU A 215 16.35 -12.42 2.69
N ALA A 216 16.58 -11.55 3.67
CA ALA A 216 17.68 -10.61 3.65
C ALA A 216 19.02 -11.30 3.47
N ASN A 217 19.94 -10.66 2.77
CA ASN A 217 21.30 -11.13 2.50
C ASN A 217 21.40 -12.46 1.73
N THR A 218 20.31 -12.95 1.11
CA THR A 218 20.39 -14.13 0.22
C THR A 218 21.40 -13.85 -0.89
N PRO A 219 22.38 -14.76 -1.12
CA PRO A 219 23.38 -14.62 -2.19
C PRO A 219 22.71 -14.50 -3.57
N GLY A 220 23.33 -13.74 -4.47
CA GLY A 220 22.82 -13.51 -5.83
C GLY A 220 21.80 -12.35 -5.94
N VAL A 221 21.32 -11.80 -4.82
CA VAL A 221 20.46 -10.61 -4.83
C VAL A 221 21.30 -9.35 -4.79
N SER A 222 21.10 -8.45 -5.75
CA SER A 222 21.74 -7.15 -5.79
C SER A 222 20.74 -6.03 -6.06
N ILE A 223 21.05 -4.83 -5.55
CA ILE A 223 20.35 -3.60 -5.89
C ILE A 223 20.95 -3.08 -7.19
N ALA A 224 20.21 -3.17 -8.30
CA ALA A 224 20.65 -2.68 -9.60
C ALA A 224 20.57 -1.15 -9.67
N LYS A 225 19.58 -0.55 -9.00
CA LYS A 225 19.35 0.90 -9.00
C LYS A 225 18.51 1.34 -7.80
N GLN A 226 18.83 2.49 -7.23
CA GLN A 226 17.89 3.27 -6.41
C GLN A 226 17.19 4.30 -7.31
N GLU A 227 15.88 4.38 -7.22
CA GLU A 227 15.10 5.23 -8.13
C GLU A 227 15.09 6.70 -7.65
N HIS A 228 15.41 7.62 -8.55
CA HIS A 228 15.18 9.05 -8.36
C HIS A 228 13.75 9.39 -8.77
N LYS A 229 12.95 9.88 -7.84
CA LYS A 229 11.50 10.02 -8.02
C LYS A 229 11.04 11.48 -8.08
N LEU A 230 9.93 11.71 -8.75
CA LEU A 230 9.24 13.00 -8.78
C LEU A 230 8.77 13.42 -7.38
N GLY A 231 8.10 12.51 -6.69
CA GLY A 231 7.55 12.69 -5.34
C GLY A 231 7.74 11.45 -4.47
N ILE A 232 7.19 11.46 -3.26
CA ILE A 232 7.39 10.44 -2.21
C ILE A 232 8.87 10.07 -2.05
N ARG A 233 9.74 11.08 -2.12
CA ARG A 233 11.19 10.89 -2.25
C ARG A 233 11.83 10.31 -1.01
N ALA A 234 11.22 10.48 0.16
CA ALA A 234 11.63 9.84 1.41
C ALA A 234 11.50 8.31 1.40
N SER A 235 10.66 7.74 0.51
CA SER A 235 10.48 6.28 0.45
C SER A 235 11.62 5.59 -0.29
N ASP A 236 12.02 4.42 0.23
CA ASP A 236 12.93 3.52 -0.47
C ASP A 236 12.23 2.88 -1.68
N THR A 237 12.84 2.98 -2.85
CA THR A 237 12.34 2.35 -4.08
C THR A 237 13.52 1.92 -4.94
N VAL A 238 13.64 0.64 -5.25
CA VAL A 238 14.79 0.09 -5.94
C VAL A 238 14.42 -0.81 -7.12
N ALA A 239 15.37 -1.02 -8.02
CA ALA A 239 15.42 -2.15 -8.93
C ALA A 239 16.30 -3.25 -8.30
N LEU A 240 15.83 -4.49 -8.36
CA LEU A 240 16.53 -5.68 -7.86
C LEU A 240 16.91 -6.57 -9.03
N HIS A 241 18.13 -7.11 -8.98
CA HIS A 241 18.60 -8.14 -9.88
C HIS A 241 18.80 -9.44 -9.11
N PHE A 242 18.36 -10.55 -9.70
CA PHE A 242 18.44 -11.91 -9.18
C PHE A 242 19.31 -12.72 -10.12
N ASP A 243 20.49 -13.16 -9.65
CA ASP A 243 21.44 -13.98 -10.38
C ASP A 243 21.68 -15.27 -9.63
N ASN A 244 21.09 -16.36 -10.12
CA ASN A 244 21.15 -17.68 -9.51
C ASN A 244 20.81 -17.69 -8.00
N VAL A 245 19.80 -16.90 -7.63
CA VAL A 245 19.34 -16.78 -6.24
C VAL A 245 18.70 -18.08 -5.81
N ARG A 246 19.31 -18.76 -4.83
CA ARG A 246 18.82 -20.01 -4.30
C ARG A 246 17.96 -19.78 -3.07
N VAL A 247 16.78 -20.37 -3.07
CA VAL A 247 15.88 -20.37 -1.91
C VAL A 247 15.36 -21.79 -1.67
N PRO A 248 15.18 -22.20 -0.40
CA PRO A 248 14.64 -23.52 -0.07
C PRO A 248 13.30 -23.80 -0.76
N PHE A 249 13.01 -25.08 -1.03
CA PHE A 249 11.75 -25.50 -1.65
C PHE A 249 10.52 -24.90 -0.95
N ASP A 250 10.51 -24.89 0.39
CA ASP A 250 9.39 -24.40 1.20
C ASP A 250 9.25 -22.85 1.20
N ASN A 251 10.10 -22.14 0.47
CA ASN A 251 9.98 -20.69 0.32
C ASN A 251 8.99 -20.29 -0.79
N VAL A 252 8.51 -21.24 -1.61
CA VAL A 252 7.36 -20.99 -2.49
C VAL A 252 6.09 -20.88 -1.65
N LEU A 253 5.33 -19.81 -1.80
CA LEU A 253 4.11 -19.61 -1.02
C LEU A 253 2.94 -20.42 -1.59
N GLY A 254 2.31 -21.21 -0.72
CA GLY A 254 1.18 -22.07 -1.08
C GLY A 254 1.61 -23.34 -1.84
N ASP A 255 0.86 -23.69 -2.87
CA ASP A 255 1.07 -24.89 -3.69
C ASP A 255 2.16 -24.64 -4.75
N PRO A 256 3.27 -25.43 -4.76
CA PRO A 256 4.33 -25.29 -5.76
C PRO A 256 3.93 -25.78 -7.15
N GLU A 257 2.92 -26.65 -7.28
CA GLU A 257 2.55 -27.26 -8.55
C GLU A 257 1.88 -26.27 -9.51
N VAL A 258 2.22 -26.39 -10.79
CA VAL A 258 1.52 -25.69 -11.87
C VAL A 258 0.17 -26.37 -12.06
N GLN A 259 -0.87 -25.77 -11.55
CA GLN A 259 -2.23 -26.27 -11.77
C GLN A 259 -2.63 -26.06 -13.23
N GLN A 260 -3.46 -26.99 -13.78
CA GLN A 260 -3.91 -26.92 -15.19
C GLN A 260 -4.42 -25.52 -15.55
N VAL A 261 -4.23 -25.13 -16.81
CA VAL A 261 -4.43 -23.77 -17.38
C VAL A 261 -5.79 -23.14 -17.03
N GLU A 262 -6.80 -23.95 -16.70
CA GLU A 262 -8.11 -23.48 -16.26
C GLU A 262 -8.15 -23.01 -14.79
N SER A 263 -7.23 -23.48 -13.95
CA SER A 263 -7.16 -23.05 -12.56
C SER A 263 -6.35 -21.76 -12.45
N ARG A 264 -7.03 -20.64 -12.38
CA ARG A 264 -6.44 -19.31 -12.15
C ARG A 264 -5.85 -19.14 -10.74
N LYS A 265 -5.69 -20.20 -9.96
CA LYS A 265 -5.39 -20.16 -8.52
C LYS A 265 -4.00 -19.60 -8.20
N GLY A 266 -2.97 -19.87 -9.00
CA GLY A 266 -1.62 -19.37 -8.75
C GLY A 266 -1.52 -17.83 -8.73
N PHE A 267 -2.15 -17.16 -9.69
CA PHE A 267 -2.16 -15.69 -9.78
C PHE A 267 -3.27 -15.03 -8.92
N LEU A 268 -4.20 -15.83 -8.36
CA LEU A 268 -5.23 -15.31 -7.46
C LEU A 268 -4.64 -14.72 -6.17
N GLY A 269 -3.49 -15.22 -5.69
CA GLY A 269 -2.78 -14.64 -4.56
C GLY A 269 -2.40 -13.18 -4.80
N ALA A 270 -1.77 -12.87 -5.96
CA ALA A 270 -1.44 -11.50 -6.34
C ALA A 270 -2.69 -10.61 -6.43
N MET A 271 -3.76 -11.11 -7.04
CA MET A 271 -5.00 -10.34 -7.16
C MET A 271 -5.64 -10.04 -5.81
N LYS A 272 -5.66 -11.02 -4.89
CA LYS A 272 -6.16 -10.82 -3.52
C LYS A 272 -5.30 -9.80 -2.76
N THR A 273 -3.97 -9.85 -2.93
CA THR A 273 -3.07 -8.86 -2.34
C THR A 273 -3.44 -7.45 -2.80
N PHE A 274 -3.65 -7.24 -4.11
CA PHE A 274 -4.04 -5.93 -4.65
C PHE A 274 -5.44 -5.49 -4.22
N ASP A 275 -6.43 -6.40 -4.15
CA ASP A 275 -7.78 -6.05 -3.69
C ASP A 275 -7.77 -5.65 -2.20
N ALA A 276 -6.85 -6.19 -1.40
CA ALA A 276 -6.64 -5.81 -0.01
C ALA A 276 -5.84 -4.51 0.16
N SER A 277 -4.85 -4.23 -0.71
CA SER A 277 -3.95 -3.08 -0.57
C SER A 277 -4.52 -1.78 -1.18
N ARG A 278 -5.40 -1.84 -2.17
CA ARG A 278 -5.97 -0.65 -2.83
C ARG A 278 -6.67 0.34 -1.89
N PRO A 279 -7.48 -0.08 -0.89
CA PRO A 279 -8.03 0.85 0.09
C PRO A 279 -6.96 1.58 0.91
N ALA A 280 -5.83 0.91 1.24
CA ALA A 280 -4.70 1.52 1.93
C ALA A 280 -4.01 2.60 1.07
N VAL A 281 -3.83 2.31 -0.22
CA VAL A 281 -3.30 3.28 -1.19
C VAL A 281 -4.25 4.46 -1.37
N ALA A 282 -5.54 4.22 -1.45
CA ALA A 282 -6.55 5.29 -1.50
C ALA A 282 -6.50 6.17 -0.25
N ALA A 283 -6.37 5.57 0.95
CA ALA A 283 -6.23 6.31 2.19
C ALA A 283 -4.97 7.18 2.23
N SER A 284 -3.84 6.68 1.70
CA SER A 284 -2.62 7.47 1.57
C SER A 284 -2.82 8.69 0.65
N ALA A 285 -3.46 8.50 -0.51
CA ALA A 285 -3.81 9.61 -1.40
C ALA A 285 -4.70 10.65 -0.71
N ILE A 286 -5.69 10.19 0.05
CA ILE A 286 -6.63 11.03 0.79
C ILE A 286 -5.92 11.82 1.89
N GLY A 287 -4.92 11.24 2.57
CA GLY A 287 -4.08 11.95 3.54
C GLY A 287 -3.33 13.12 2.93
N ILE A 288 -2.71 12.93 1.75
CA ILE A 288 -2.08 14.02 0.99
C ILE A 288 -3.11 15.08 0.60
N ALA A 289 -4.28 14.66 0.11
CA ALA A 289 -5.35 15.57 -0.31
C ALA A 289 -5.83 16.44 0.86
N ARG A 290 -6.01 15.84 2.06
CA ARG A 290 -6.40 16.57 3.27
C ARG A 290 -5.33 17.56 3.71
N ALA A 291 -4.05 17.17 3.66
CA ALA A 291 -2.94 18.06 3.99
C ALA A 291 -2.94 19.32 3.10
N ALA A 292 -3.09 19.14 1.78
CA ALA A 292 -3.16 20.24 0.84
C ALA A 292 -4.41 21.13 1.03
N LEU A 293 -5.58 20.51 1.24
CA LEU A 293 -6.84 21.22 1.44
C LEU A 293 -6.83 22.05 2.75
N GLU A 294 -6.46 21.45 3.88
CA GLU A 294 -6.38 22.12 5.17
C GLU A 294 -5.42 23.31 5.12
N PHE A 295 -4.23 23.11 4.54
CA PHE A 295 -3.22 24.15 4.39
C PHE A 295 -3.70 25.29 3.46
N THR A 296 -4.36 24.95 2.35
CA THR A 296 -4.93 25.97 1.45
C THR A 296 -5.95 26.83 2.18
N LYS A 297 -6.87 26.22 2.92
CA LYS A 297 -7.89 26.95 3.71
C LYS A 297 -7.24 27.84 4.77
N GLU A 298 -6.22 27.34 5.47
CA GLU A 298 -5.46 28.09 6.46
C GLU A 298 -4.86 29.36 5.84
N LYS A 299 -4.14 29.21 4.72
CA LYS A 299 -3.46 30.34 4.06
C LYS A 299 -4.41 31.34 3.44
N LEU A 300 -5.52 30.89 2.86
CA LEU A 300 -6.59 31.77 2.37
C LEU A 300 -7.23 32.56 3.53
N ALA A 301 -7.45 31.94 4.69
CA ALA A 301 -8.00 32.62 5.85
C ALA A 301 -7.01 33.67 6.42
N GLU A 302 -5.70 33.45 6.40
CA GLU A 302 -4.68 34.46 6.73
C GLU A 302 -4.75 35.69 5.81
N GLU A 303 -5.18 35.51 4.56
CA GLU A 303 -5.40 36.58 3.58
C GLU A 303 -6.82 37.18 3.64
N GLY A 304 -7.62 36.78 4.64
CA GLY A 304 -8.97 37.27 4.86
C GLY A 304 -10.04 36.59 3.99
N ILE A 305 -9.69 35.51 3.29
CA ILE A 305 -10.61 34.74 2.46
C ILE A 305 -11.16 33.56 3.27
N VAL A 306 -12.35 33.71 3.80
CA VAL A 306 -13.07 32.66 4.57
C VAL A 306 -14.20 32.10 3.71
N ILE A 307 -14.27 30.77 3.61
CA ILE A 307 -15.27 30.08 2.79
C ILE A 307 -16.63 30.14 3.48
N ASP A 308 -17.61 30.77 2.82
CA ASP A 308 -18.97 30.84 3.29
C ASP A 308 -19.87 29.77 2.64
N TYR A 309 -20.12 28.71 3.39
CA TYR A 309 -20.96 27.58 2.94
C TYR A 309 -22.45 27.86 2.93
N THR A 310 -22.90 29.05 3.37
CA THR A 310 -24.34 29.43 3.39
C THR A 310 -24.77 30.10 2.11
N LYS A 311 -23.84 30.58 1.28
CA LYS A 311 -24.10 31.24 0.01
C LYS A 311 -24.70 30.28 -1.02
N ALA A 312 -25.59 30.82 -1.85
CA ALA A 312 -26.07 30.12 -3.04
C ALA A 312 -24.91 29.96 -4.08
N LEU A 313 -24.95 28.91 -4.91
CA LEU A 313 -23.88 28.57 -5.86
C LEU A 313 -23.47 29.76 -6.77
N HIS A 314 -24.45 30.63 -7.18
CA HIS A 314 -24.18 31.76 -8.03
C HIS A 314 -23.57 32.97 -7.31
N GLU A 315 -23.58 32.97 -5.98
CA GLU A 315 -23.00 34.03 -5.13
C GLU A 315 -21.55 33.72 -4.73
N LEU A 316 -21.11 32.45 -4.92
CA LEU A 316 -19.78 32.05 -4.58
C LEU A 316 -18.73 32.64 -5.53
N THR A 317 -17.65 33.15 -4.98
CA THR A 317 -16.44 33.50 -5.74
C THR A 317 -15.82 32.27 -6.41
N ALA A 318 -14.91 32.46 -7.35
CA ALA A 318 -14.18 31.37 -7.97
C ALA A 318 -13.37 30.56 -6.93
N VAL A 319 -12.72 31.26 -5.98
CA VAL A 319 -11.93 30.64 -4.91
C VAL A 319 -12.82 29.79 -3.99
N GLU A 320 -13.96 30.31 -3.56
CA GLU A 320 -14.91 29.55 -2.72
C GLU A 320 -15.40 28.29 -3.43
N ARG A 321 -15.76 28.39 -4.73
CA ARG A 321 -16.18 27.22 -5.54
C ARG A 321 -15.07 26.17 -5.63
N ASP A 322 -13.83 26.59 -5.87
CA ASP A 322 -12.70 25.67 -5.98
C ASP A 322 -12.43 24.94 -4.67
N VAL A 323 -12.48 25.65 -3.52
CA VAL A 323 -12.29 25.02 -2.20
C VAL A 323 -13.44 24.05 -1.87
N ILE A 324 -14.69 24.43 -2.16
CA ILE A 324 -15.84 23.53 -1.97
C ILE A 324 -15.72 22.27 -2.84
N GLU A 325 -15.27 22.40 -4.09
CA GLU A 325 -15.01 21.27 -4.97
C GLU A 325 -13.86 20.38 -4.45
N MET A 326 -12.79 20.99 -3.91
CA MET A 326 -11.71 20.23 -3.24
C MET A 326 -12.27 19.37 -2.10
N GLU A 327 -13.12 19.96 -1.23
CA GLU A 327 -13.76 19.23 -0.14
C GLU A 327 -14.70 18.12 -0.62
N ALA A 328 -15.50 18.38 -1.64
CA ALA A 328 -16.42 17.40 -2.20
C ALA A 328 -15.68 16.19 -2.77
N ARG A 329 -14.60 16.43 -3.52
CA ARG A 329 -13.71 15.36 -4.05
C ARG A 329 -13.04 14.57 -2.94
N TYR A 330 -12.49 15.25 -1.94
CA TYR A 330 -11.89 14.63 -0.76
C TYR A 330 -12.90 13.73 -0.04
N LYS A 331 -14.05 14.26 0.34
CA LYS A 331 -15.09 13.52 1.08
C LYS A 331 -15.65 12.35 0.25
N GLY A 332 -15.90 12.56 -1.05
CA GLY A 332 -16.40 11.50 -1.93
C GLY A 332 -15.41 10.34 -2.08
N ALA A 333 -14.12 10.63 -2.25
CA ALA A 333 -13.06 9.60 -2.30
C ALA A 333 -12.93 8.86 -0.96
N TRP A 334 -13.03 9.59 0.16
CA TRP A 334 -12.94 9.02 1.50
C TRP A 334 -14.09 8.04 1.79
N LEU A 335 -15.33 8.42 1.48
CA LEU A 335 -16.50 7.55 1.67
C LEU A 335 -16.42 6.27 0.85
N LEU A 336 -15.94 6.33 -0.40
CA LEU A 336 -15.69 5.13 -1.22
C LEU A 336 -14.61 4.23 -0.61
N THR A 337 -13.56 4.82 -0.04
CA THR A 337 -12.48 4.08 0.61
C THR A 337 -12.98 3.35 1.86
N LEU A 338 -13.77 4.03 2.69
CA LEU A 338 -14.38 3.43 3.87
C LEU A 338 -15.36 2.32 3.50
N ARG A 339 -16.13 2.46 2.41
CA ARG A 339 -17.03 1.41 1.90
C ARG A 339 -16.25 0.16 1.49
N ALA A 340 -15.19 0.32 0.67
CA ALA A 340 -14.34 -0.80 0.25
C ALA A 340 -13.69 -1.52 1.44
N THR A 341 -13.32 -0.75 2.48
CA THR A 341 -12.73 -1.26 3.72
C THR A 341 -13.77 -2.03 4.55
N ALA A 342 -14.97 -1.50 4.69
CA ALA A 342 -16.06 -2.14 5.44
C ALA A 342 -16.42 -3.52 4.84
N GLN A 343 -16.54 -3.63 3.51
CA GLN A 343 -16.77 -4.91 2.84
C GLN A 343 -15.67 -5.93 3.17
N MET A 344 -14.41 -5.51 3.11
CA MET A 344 -13.28 -6.36 3.46
C MET A 344 -13.33 -6.80 4.93
N ALA A 345 -13.71 -5.92 5.84
CA ALA A 345 -13.88 -6.22 7.26
C ALA A 345 -15.00 -7.24 7.53
N HIS A 346 -16.03 -7.26 6.69
CA HIS A 346 -17.11 -8.25 6.74
C HIS A 346 -16.79 -9.57 6.00
N GLY A 347 -15.59 -9.69 5.41
CA GLY A 347 -15.20 -10.88 4.62
C GLY A 347 -15.88 -10.96 3.24
N GLU A 348 -16.46 -9.85 2.78
CA GLU A 348 -17.09 -9.75 1.47
C GLU A 348 -16.04 -9.42 0.38
N SER A 349 -16.36 -9.75 -0.88
CA SER A 349 -15.52 -9.35 -2.01
C SER A 349 -15.62 -7.84 -2.22
N ASN A 350 -14.51 -7.13 -2.05
CA ASN A 350 -14.42 -5.69 -2.26
C ASN A 350 -13.77 -5.30 -3.59
N ARG A 351 -13.60 -6.23 -4.53
CA ARG A 351 -12.84 -6.01 -5.77
C ARG A 351 -13.30 -4.81 -6.57
N LEU A 352 -14.62 -4.61 -6.68
CA LEU A 352 -15.20 -3.47 -7.40
C LEU A 352 -14.89 -2.17 -6.65
N GLU A 353 -15.25 -2.11 -5.39
CA GLU A 353 -15.10 -0.94 -4.53
C GLU A 353 -13.63 -0.59 -4.28
N ALA A 354 -12.75 -1.57 -4.14
CA ALA A 354 -11.31 -1.37 -4.03
C ALA A 354 -10.71 -0.72 -5.30
N SER A 355 -11.18 -1.12 -6.48
CA SER A 355 -10.78 -0.48 -7.73
C SER A 355 -11.39 0.92 -7.88
N MET A 356 -12.66 1.11 -7.47
CA MET A 356 -13.34 2.41 -7.49
C MET A 356 -12.66 3.42 -6.57
N CYS A 357 -12.40 3.05 -5.31
CA CYS A 357 -11.79 3.97 -4.35
C CYS A 357 -10.36 4.35 -4.77
N LYS A 358 -9.56 3.40 -5.27
CA LYS A 358 -8.18 3.66 -5.69
C LYS A 358 -8.11 4.66 -6.84
N TYR A 359 -8.88 4.49 -7.93
CA TYR A 359 -8.81 5.44 -9.03
C TYR A 359 -9.44 6.79 -8.68
N ARG A 360 -10.52 6.81 -7.87
CA ARG A 360 -11.16 8.08 -7.45
C ARG A 360 -10.29 8.86 -6.47
N ALA A 361 -9.60 8.19 -5.54
CA ALA A 361 -8.66 8.84 -4.64
C ALA A 361 -7.45 9.42 -5.39
N GLY A 362 -6.87 8.66 -6.36
CA GLY A 362 -5.78 9.14 -7.21
C GLY A 362 -6.19 10.36 -8.04
N ASP A 363 -7.38 10.33 -8.62
CA ASP A 363 -7.93 11.46 -9.39
C ASP A 363 -8.17 12.70 -8.50
N ALA A 364 -8.79 12.47 -7.33
CA ALA A 364 -9.08 13.54 -6.38
C ALA A 364 -7.80 14.20 -5.84
N VAL A 365 -6.81 13.41 -5.38
CA VAL A 365 -5.59 13.97 -4.82
C VAL A 365 -4.78 14.74 -5.85
N THR A 366 -4.70 14.24 -7.09
CA THR A 366 -4.00 14.94 -8.18
C THR A 366 -4.64 16.29 -8.44
N TRP A 367 -5.96 16.34 -8.54
CA TRP A 367 -6.68 17.58 -8.78
C TRP A 367 -6.60 18.54 -7.59
N ILE A 368 -6.81 18.06 -6.36
CA ILE A 368 -6.78 18.87 -5.13
C ILE A 368 -5.42 19.52 -4.93
N THR A 369 -4.33 18.78 -5.11
CA THR A 369 -2.98 19.31 -4.90
C THR A 369 -2.55 20.30 -5.99
N GLN A 370 -2.96 20.10 -7.24
CA GLN A 370 -2.79 21.08 -8.31
C GLN A 370 -3.56 22.36 -8.00
N LYS A 371 -4.83 22.23 -7.61
CA LYS A 371 -5.69 23.37 -7.24
C LYS A 371 -5.14 24.11 -6.01
N SER A 372 -4.56 23.39 -5.04
CA SER A 372 -3.86 24.00 -3.90
C SER A 372 -2.72 24.92 -4.36
N VAL A 373 -1.87 24.45 -5.26
CA VAL A 373 -0.78 25.29 -5.82
C VAL A 373 -1.31 26.51 -6.57
N GLU A 374 -2.38 26.34 -7.37
CA GLU A 374 -3.01 27.45 -8.09
C GLU A 374 -3.55 28.53 -7.13
N LEU A 375 -4.32 28.12 -6.12
CA LEU A 375 -4.96 29.04 -5.16
C LEU A 375 -3.93 29.76 -4.26
N LEU A 376 -2.82 29.11 -3.95
CA LEU A 376 -1.73 29.67 -3.16
C LEU A 376 -0.73 30.51 -3.97
N GLY A 377 -0.88 30.54 -5.29
CA GLY A 377 -0.13 31.37 -6.22
C GLY A 377 1.40 31.11 -6.15
N PRO A 378 2.25 32.16 -6.29
CA PRO A 378 3.71 32.01 -6.33
C PRO A 378 4.29 31.31 -5.11
N ARG A 379 3.74 31.52 -3.92
CA ARG A 379 4.19 30.86 -2.67
C ARG A 379 3.82 29.37 -2.66
N GLY A 380 2.68 28.96 -3.23
CA GLY A 380 2.30 27.57 -3.41
C GLY A 380 3.23 26.82 -4.36
N TYR A 381 3.80 27.52 -5.35
CA TYR A 381 4.75 26.97 -6.32
C TYR A 381 6.20 26.95 -5.77
N SER A 382 6.52 27.79 -4.80
CA SER A 382 7.85 27.83 -4.19
C SER A 382 8.07 26.68 -3.21
N ARG A 383 9.35 26.35 -2.94
CA ARG A 383 9.72 25.33 -1.94
C ARG A 383 9.58 25.79 -0.49
N GLU A 384 9.20 27.05 -0.25
CA GLU A 384 8.97 27.59 1.08
C GLU A 384 7.83 26.82 1.79
N TRP A 385 6.79 26.46 1.04
CA TRP A 385 5.67 25.66 1.54
C TRP A 385 5.72 24.24 0.96
N LEU A 386 4.94 23.32 1.56
CA LEU A 386 4.86 21.94 1.09
C LEU A 386 3.85 21.72 -0.05
N ALA A 387 3.16 22.76 -0.54
CA ALA A 387 2.09 22.63 -1.52
C ALA A 387 2.60 21.99 -2.84
N GLU A 388 3.74 22.43 -3.37
CA GLU A 388 4.34 21.86 -4.57
C GLU A 388 4.83 20.42 -4.33
N LYS A 389 5.32 20.12 -3.12
CA LYS A 389 5.73 18.76 -2.75
C LYS A 389 4.52 17.81 -2.74
N TRP A 390 3.41 18.20 -2.14
CA TRP A 390 2.19 17.38 -2.17
C TRP A 390 1.67 17.13 -3.58
N MET A 391 1.81 18.10 -4.50
CA MET A 391 1.46 17.91 -5.90
C MET A 391 2.35 16.86 -6.58
N ARG A 392 3.66 16.85 -6.28
CA ARG A 392 4.59 15.83 -6.77
C ARG A 392 4.32 14.46 -6.16
N ASP A 393 4.07 14.40 -4.85
CA ASP A 393 3.75 13.18 -4.11
C ASP A 393 2.42 12.57 -4.59
N ALA A 394 1.44 13.41 -4.92
CA ALA A 394 0.13 12.97 -5.38
C ALA A 394 0.19 12.13 -6.65
N LYS A 395 1.12 12.44 -7.57
CA LYS A 395 1.13 11.86 -8.93
C LYS A 395 1.30 10.35 -8.96
N ILE A 396 1.99 9.77 -8.00
CA ILE A 396 2.20 8.31 -7.95
C ILE A 396 0.89 7.53 -7.78
N ASN A 397 -0.14 8.16 -7.19
CA ASN A 397 -1.42 7.52 -6.92
C ASN A 397 -2.22 7.16 -8.18
N ASP A 398 -1.87 7.73 -9.33
CA ASP A 398 -2.40 7.34 -10.64
C ASP A 398 -1.70 6.09 -11.21
N ILE A 399 -0.53 5.71 -10.69
CA ILE A 399 0.40 4.78 -11.32
C ILE A 399 0.49 3.44 -10.57
N TYR A 400 0.95 3.46 -9.32
CA TYR A 400 1.22 2.22 -8.56
C TYR A 400 -0.06 1.48 -8.14
N GLU A 401 0.07 0.21 -7.73
CA GLU A 401 -1.05 -0.67 -7.30
C GLU A 401 -2.15 -0.84 -8.37
N GLY A 402 -1.73 -0.81 -9.62
CA GLY A 402 -2.58 -0.77 -10.81
C GLY A 402 -2.90 0.67 -11.22
N THR A 403 -2.60 0.99 -12.47
CA THR A 403 -2.84 2.34 -13.00
C THR A 403 -4.31 2.73 -12.91
N LYS A 404 -4.58 4.05 -12.96
CA LYS A 404 -5.95 4.59 -13.04
C LYS A 404 -6.77 3.86 -14.12
N GLN A 405 -6.20 3.68 -15.31
CA GLN A 405 -6.84 3.04 -16.46
C GLN A 405 -7.17 1.56 -16.18
N ILE A 406 -6.25 0.81 -15.58
CA ILE A 406 -6.50 -0.59 -15.21
C ILE A 406 -7.63 -0.71 -14.20
N ASN A 407 -7.67 0.16 -13.19
CA ASN A 407 -8.75 0.17 -12.22
C ASN A 407 -10.09 0.56 -12.84
N GLN A 408 -10.12 1.55 -13.76
CA GLN A 408 -11.30 1.92 -14.53
C GLN A 408 -11.82 0.76 -15.39
N LEU A 409 -10.92 0.01 -16.06
CA LEU A 409 -11.29 -1.21 -16.81
C LEU A 409 -11.88 -2.31 -15.92
N ILE A 410 -11.34 -2.49 -14.70
CA ILE A 410 -11.90 -3.44 -13.74
C ILE A 410 -13.32 -3.04 -13.35
N VAL A 411 -13.54 -1.75 -13.06
CA VAL A 411 -14.85 -1.20 -12.71
C VAL A 411 -15.83 -1.34 -13.87
N ALA A 412 -15.44 -0.93 -15.08
CA ALA A 412 -16.29 -1.01 -16.26
C ALA A 412 -16.73 -2.44 -16.55
N ARG A 413 -15.79 -3.40 -16.53
CA ARG A 413 -16.10 -4.85 -16.72
C ARG A 413 -17.08 -5.35 -15.67
N SER A 414 -16.86 -4.96 -14.41
CA SER A 414 -17.71 -5.43 -13.30
C SER A 414 -19.13 -4.87 -13.42
N LEU A 415 -19.29 -3.60 -13.78
CA LEU A 415 -20.60 -2.95 -13.90
C LEU A 415 -21.37 -3.39 -15.14
N LEU A 416 -20.66 -3.63 -16.26
CA LEU A 416 -21.26 -4.03 -17.53
C LEU A 416 -21.40 -5.55 -17.70
N GLY A 417 -20.84 -6.34 -16.78
CA GLY A 417 -20.82 -7.79 -16.86
C GLY A 417 -19.88 -8.34 -17.94
N TYR A 418 -18.93 -7.55 -18.45
CA TYR A 418 -18.04 -7.96 -19.53
C TYR A 418 -16.88 -8.81 -19.02
N SER A 419 -16.53 -9.81 -19.81
CA SER A 419 -15.30 -10.58 -19.62
C SER A 419 -14.05 -9.78 -20.08
N ARG A 420 -12.86 -10.28 -19.72
CA ARG A 420 -11.60 -9.70 -20.21
C ARG A 420 -11.41 -9.81 -21.73
N ARG A 421 -12.15 -10.69 -22.42
CA ARG A 421 -12.08 -10.85 -23.87
C ARG A 421 -12.91 -9.79 -24.58
N GLU A 422 -14.00 -9.36 -23.96
CA GLU A 422 -14.94 -8.38 -24.53
C GLU A 422 -14.49 -6.94 -24.30
N LEU A 423 -13.81 -6.67 -23.19
CA LEU A 423 -13.28 -5.34 -22.91
C LEU A 423 -11.79 -5.49 -22.52
N LYS A 424 -10.91 -5.19 -23.47
CA LYS A 424 -9.46 -5.24 -23.32
C LYS A 424 -8.89 -3.87 -22.93
#